data_43a4a87ba3611eca5e6f317a5e09112b
#
_entry.id   43a4a87ba3611eca5e6f317a5e09112b
#
_cell.length_a   1.000
_cell.length_b   1.000
_cell.length_c   1.000
_cell.angle_alpha   90.00
_cell.angle_beta   90.00
_cell.angle_gamma   90.00
#
_symmetry.space_group_name_H-M   'P 1'
#
loop_
_entity.id
_entity.type
_entity.pdbx_description
1 polymer ?
#
loop_
_entity_poly.entity_id
_entity_poly.type
_entity_poly.pdbx_seq_one_letter_code
_entity_poly.pdbx_strand_id
1 'polypeptide(L)'
;NIILAANQAKAMVKDKDIIVIPTKTVPQGITAVINYVPDLSAAENEETMNAEIGNVRTGQVTYAVRDTTIDDKEIKQGDYMGLGDHGILSVGTEMDTVAFEMIENMMDDSLELISIYYGSDVDEQTAQALRDKVEAAYPSCDVELQYGGQPIYYYIVSGE
;
A
#
# COMPACT_ATOMS: atom_id res chain seq x y z
N ASN A 1 5.26 9.61 11.24
CA ASN A 1 6.41 9.83 12.15
C ASN A 1 7.76 9.77 11.43
N ILE A 2 7.94 8.85 10.46
CA ILE A 2 9.20 8.71 9.71
C ILE A 2 9.45 9.93 8.82
N ILE A 3 8.44 10.42 8.12
CA ILE A 3 8.54 11.64 7.29
C ILE A 3 8.95 12.85 8.14
N LEU A 4 8.38 12.98 9.33
CA LEU A 4 8.74 14.05 10.26
C LEU A 4 10.21 13.96 10.69
N ALA A 5 10.67 12.77 11.05
CA ALA A 5 12.06 12.52 11.43
C ALA A 5 13.03 12.79 10.25
N ALA A 6 12.67 12.37 9.04
CA ALA A 6 13.44 12.62 7.83
C ALA A 6 13.57 14.13 7.53
N ASN A 7 12.47 14.88 7.68
CA ASN A 7 12.49 16.35 7.51
C ASN A 7 13.33 17.05 8.60
N GLN A 8 13.35 16.55 9.83
CA GLN A 8 14.24 17.06 10.87
C GLN A 8 15.71 16.78 10.52
N ALA A 9 16.03 15.58 10.06
CA ALA A 9 17.39 15.25 9.60
C ALA A 9 17.82 16.12 8.43
N LYS A 10 16.95 16.34 7.43
CA LYS A 10 17.17 17.28 6.32
C LYS A 10 17.58 18.67 6.81
N ALA A 11 16.90 19.20 7.80
CA ALA A 11 17.16 20.54 8.35
C ALA A 11 18.54 20.65 9.05
N MET A 12 19.10 19.53 9.54
CA MET A 12 20.39 19.48 10.24
C MET A 12 21.60 19.39 9.30
N VAL A 13 21.39 18.90 8.08
CA VAL A 13 22.47 18.73 7.08
C VAL A 13 22.64 20.03 6.28
N LYS A 14 23.88 20.50 6.14
CA LYS A 14 24.21 21.78 5.48
C LYS A 14 25.13 21.64 4.26
N ASP A 15 25.74 20.50 4.11
CA ASP A 15 26.75 20.21 3.09
C ASP A 15 26.23 19.33 1.94
N LYS A 16 24.94 18.96 1.99
CA LYS A 16 24.27 18.13 0.98
C LYS A 16 22.83 18.56 0.81
N ASP A 17 22.32 18.38 -0.40
CA ASP A 17 20.90 18.47 -0.69
C ASP A 17 20.22 17.16 -0.29
N ILE A 18 19.27 17.23 0.64
CA ILE A 18 18.43 16.10 1.04
C ILE A 18 17.00 16.41 0.65
N ILE A 19 16.42 15.54 -0.15
CA ILE A 19 15.03 15.61 -0.56
C ILE A 19 14.27 14.44 0.10
N VAL A 20 13.14 14.74 0.72
CA VAL A 20 12.29 13.75 1.36
C VAL A 20 11.04 13.57 0.51
N ILE A 21 10.94 12.43 -0.15
CA ILE A 21 9.72 12.04 -0.88
C ILE A 21 8.72 11.46 0.14
N PRO A 22 7.51 12.04 0.27
CA PRO A 22 6.60 11.76 1.39
C PRO A 22 5.77 10.49 1.19
N THR A 23 6.41 9.39 0.76
CA THR A 23 5.75 8.09 0.62
C THR A 23 5.34 7.53 1.98
N LYS A 24 4.20 6.87 2.04
CA LYS A 24 3.66 6.27 3.27
C LYS A 24 3.59 4.75 3.22
N THR A 25 3.70 4.18 2.04
CA THR A 25 3.59 2.76 1.77
C THR A 25 4.76 2.27 0.91
N VAL A 26 5.01 0.96 0.93
CA VAL A 26 6.07 0.36 0.12
C VAL A 26 5.81 0.53 -1.38
N PRO A 27 4.59 0.29 -1.91
CA PRO A 27 4.33 0.53 -3.33
C PRO A 27 4.60 1.97 -3.75
N GLN A 28 4.14 2.98 -3.00
CA GLN A 28 4.47 4.38 -3.28
C GLN A 28 5.99 4.62 -3.32
N GLY A 29 6.74 3.97 -2.43
CA GLY A 29 8.21 4.04 -2.43
C GLY A 29 8.82 3.42 -3.68
N ILE A 30 8.30 2.30 -4.15
CA ILE A 30 8.72 1.64 -5.38
C ILE A 30 8.47 2.56 -6.58
N THR A 31 7.25 3.08 -6.72
CA THR A 31 6.89 4.01 -7.81
C THR A 31 7.77 5.25 -7.81
N ALA A 32 8.03 5.84 -6.65
CA ALA A 32 8.95 6.97 -6.54
C ALA A 32 10.35 6.63 -7.06
N VAL A 33 10.90 5.46 -6.67
CA VAL A 33 12.26 5.04 -7.09
C VAL A 33 12.32 4.74 -8.59
N ILE A 34 11.30 4.09 -9.16
CA ILE A 34 11.25 3.77 -10.60
C ILE A 34 11.25 5.06 -11.44
N ASN A 35 10.63 6.11 -10.95
CA ASN A 35 10.52 7.40 -11.64
C ASN A 35 11.71 8.34 -11.39
N TYR A 36 12.75 7.90 -10.70
CA TYR A 36 14.00 8.64 -10.57
C TYR A 36 14.83 8.56 -11.86
N VAL A 37 15.19 9.73 -12.40
CA VAL A 37 16.00 9.85 -13.62
C VAL A 37 17.34 10.50 -13.27
N PRO A 38 18.49 9.79 -13.41
CA PRO A 38 19.80 10.28 -13.00
C PRO A 38 20.25 11.59 -13.70
N ASP A 39 19.77 11.83 -14.92
CA ASP A 39 20.15 12.98 -15.75
C ASP A 39 19.34 14.25 -15.43
N LEU A 40 18.28 14.14 -14.63
CA LEU A 40 17.49 15.27 -14.16
C LEU A 40 18.08 15.89 -12.89
N SER A 41 17.83 17.18 -12.69
CA SER A 41 18.17 17.85 -11.44
C SER A 41 17.41 17.26 -10.25
N ALA A 42 17.89 17.54 -9.05
CA ALA A 42 17.22 17.13 -7.81
C ALA A 42 15.79 17.67 -7.71
N ALA A 43 15.55 18.90 -8.14
CA ALA A 43 14.22 19.52 -8.12
C ALA A 43 13.26 18.88 -9.14
N GLU A 44 13.73 18.57 -10.34
CA GLU A 44 12.93 17.91 -11.37
C GLU A 44 12.57 16.48 -10.92
N ASN A 45 13.52 15.74 -10.33
CA ASN A 45 13.24 14.43 -9.75
C ASN A 45 12.23 14.50 -8.59
N GLU A 46 12.36 15.48 -7.69
CA GLU A 46 11.40 15.69 -6.61
C GLU A 46 9.98 15.89 -7.15
N GLU A 47 9.83 16.75 -8.18
CA GLU A 47 8.54 17.02 -8.80
C GLU A 47 7.95 15.77 -9.44
N THR A 48 8.71 15.05 -10.28
CA THR A 48 8.26 13.85 -10.98
C THR A 48 7.91 12.73 -10.00
N MET A 49 8.78 12.42 -9.03
CA MET A 49 8.54 11.39 -8.04
C MET A 49 7.29 11.69 -7.18
N ASN A 50 7.09 12.96 -6.79
CA ASN A 50 5.90 13.36 -6.05
C ASN A 50 4.61 13.27 -6.87
N ALA A 51 4.67 13.57 -8.16
CA ALA A 51 3.52 13.45 -9.05
C ALA A 51 3.09 11.97 -9.20
N GLU A 52 4.06 11.09 -9.44
CA GLU A 52 3.79 9.68 -9.72
C GLU A 52 3.29 8.90 -8.50
N ILE A 53 3.75 9.19 -7.27
CA ILE A 53 3.21 8.55 -6.07
C ILE A 53 1.72 8.86 -5.83
N GLY A 54 1.20 9.95 -6.40
CA GLY A 54 -0.21 10.29 -6.35
C GLY A 54 -1.10 9.39 -7.22
N ASN A 55 -0.52 8.71 -8.19
CA ASN A 55 -1.21 7.81 -9.10
C ASN A 55 -1.35 6.38 -8.54
N VAL A 56 -0.62 6.06 -7.47
CA VAL A 56 -0.65 4.75 -6.83
C VAL A 56 -1.63 4.74 -5.67
N ARG A 57 -2.66 3.91 -5.75
CA ARG A 57 -3.53 3.59 -4.62
C ARG A 57 -2.97 2.42 -3.85
N THR A 58 -3.06 2.46 -2.53
CA THR A 58 -2.51 1.39 -1.72
C THR A 58 -3.50 0.89 -0.67
N GLY A 59 -3.44 -0.42 -0.41
CA GLY A 59 -4.16 -1.09 0.64
C GLY A 59 -3.26 -2.03 1.42
N GLN A 60 -3.56 -2.22 2.70
CA GLN A 60 -2.80 -3.10 3.57
C GLN A 60 -3.75 -3.87 4.49
N VAL A 61 -3.60 -5.19 4.57
CA VAL A 61 -4.38 -6.03 5.47
C VAL A 61 -3.54 -6.39 6.70
N THR A 62 -4.06 -6.07 7.88
CA THR A 62 -3.46 -6.39 9.17
C THR A 62 -4.55 -6.79 10.17
N TYR A 63 -4.20 -6.94 11.43
CA TYR A 63 -5.14 -7.30 12.51
C TYR A 63 -5.19 -6.23 13.61
N ALA A 64 -6.33 -6.17 14.29
CA ALA A 64 -6.53 -5.29 15.42
C ALA A 64 -5.88 -5.86 16.68
N VAL A 65 -5.00 -5.10 17.32
CA VAL A 65 -4.32 -5.50 18.57
C VAL A 65 -5.16 -5.23 19.82
N ARG A 66 -6.28 -4.50 19.68
CA ARG A 66 -7.22 -4.17 20.78
C ARG A 66 -8.57 -3.76 20.20
N ASP A 67 -9.58 -3.78 21.05
CA ASP A 67 -10.90 -3.21 20.70
C ASP A 67 -10.77 -1.70 20.48
N THR A 68 -11.41 -1.21 19.44
CA THR A 68 -11.43 0.22 19.09
C THR A 68 -12.65 0.53 18.23
N THR A 69 -12.95 1.81 18.06
CA THR A 69 -13.93 2.30 17.09
C THR A 69 -13.24 3.34 16.23
N ILE A 70 -13.23 3.13 14.92
CA ILE A 70 -12.63 4.05 13.93
C ILE A 70 -13.62 4.22 12.79
N ASP A 71 -13.93 5.46 12.42
CA ASP A 71 -14.88 5.80 11.34
C ASP A 71 -16.24 5.11 11.53
N ASP A 72 -16.77 5.14 12.77
CA ASP A 72 -18.01 4.49 13.20
C ASP A 72 -18.07 2.96 13.04
N LYS A 73 -16.94 2.32 12.72
CA LYS A 73 -16.79 0.84 12.68
C LYS A 73 -16.29 0.34 14.02
N GLU A 74 -17.05 -0.56 14.64
CA GLU A 74 -16.59 -1.33 15.81
C GLU A 74 -15.60 -2.38 15.36
N ILE A 75 -14.40 -2.37 15.93
CA ILE A 75 -13.31 -3.29 15.63
C ILE A 75 -12.93 -4.01 16.93
N LYS A 76 -12.96 -5.32 16.92
CA LYS A 76 -12.57 -6.15 18.07
C LYS A 76 -11.13 -6.62 17.92
N GLN A 77 -10.51 -6.88 19.05
CA GLN A 77 -9.18 -7.49 19.06
C GLN A 77 -9.18 -8.80 18.27
N GLY A 78 -8.27 -8.92 17.33
CA GLY A 78 -8.14 -10.07 16.43
C GLY A 78 -8.89 -9.95 15.11
N ASP A 79 -9.78 -8.96 14.94
CA ASP A 79 -10.40 -8.70 13.64
C ASP A 79 -9.32 -8.30 12.63
N TYR A 80 -9.52 -8.72 11.37
CA TYR A 80 -8.74 -8.23 10.26
C TYR A 80 -9.23 -6.86 9.80
N MET A 81 -8.30 -6.02 9.37
CA MET A 81 -8.56 -4.67 8.89
C MET A 81 -7.87 -4.44 7.55
N GLY A 82 -8.62 -3.98 6.58
CA GLY A 82 -8.10 -3.44 5.33
C GLY A 82 -7.93 -1.93 5.45
N LEU A 83 -6.69 -1.47 5.42
CA LEU A 83 -6.32 -0.06 5.54
C LEU A 83 -5.99 0.49 4.16
N GLY A 84 -6.64 1.57 3.75
CA GLY A 84 -6.32 2.31 2.54
C GLY A 84 -5.56 3.60 2.81
N ASP A 85 -5.34 4.38 1.77
CA ASP A 85 -4.59 5.65 1.85
C ASP A 85 -5.24 6.68 2.80
N HIS A 86 -6.56 6.64 2.96
CA HIS A 86 -7.33 7.64 3.69
C HIS A 86 -8.13 7.10 4.89
N GLY A 87 -8.01 5.82 5.23
CA GLY A 87 -8.74 5.23 6.33
C GLY A 87 -8.96 3.74 6.21
N ILE A 88 -9.94 3.22 6.97
CA ILE A 88 -10.29 1.81 6.98
C ILE A 88 -11.29 1.51 5.86
N LEU A 89 -10.90 0.64 4.94
CA LEU A 89 -11.73 0.21 3.82
C LEU A 89 -12.63 -0.99 4.18
N SER A 90 -12.09 -1.95 4.95
CA SER A 90 -12.81 -3.17 5.34
C SER A 90 -12.44 -3.63 6.75
N VAL A 91 -13.35 -4.34 7.43
CA VAL A 91 -13.12 -4.96 8.74
C VAL A 91 -13.92 -6.25 8.80
N GLY A 92 -13.35 -7.32 9.35
CA GLY A 92 -14.06 -8.59 9.52
C GLY A 92 -13.21 -9.65 10.21
N THR A 93 -13.81 -10.82 10.37
CA THR A 93 -13.17 -11.97 11.04
C THR A 93 -12.45 -12.91 10.07
N GLU A 94 -12.69 -12.75 8.76
CA GLU A 94 -12.12 -13.61 7.72
C GLU A 94 -11.15 -12.79 6.84
N MET A 95 -9.87 -13.17 6.88
CA MET A 95 -8.78 -12.43 6.22
C MET A 95 -9.01 -12.21 4.72
N ASP A 96 -9.38 -13.28 4.00
CA ASP A 96 -9.56 -13.23 2.54
C ASP A 96 -10.76 -12.37 2.13
N THR A 97 -11.82 -12.38 2.94
CA THR A 97 -12.98 -11.50 2.73
C THR A 97 -12.58 -10.04 2.91
N VAL A 98 -11.87 -9.74 3.99
CA VAL A 98 -11.39 -8.38 4.29
C VAL A 98 -10.42 -7.89 3.22
N ALA A 99 -9.52 -8.77 2.73
CA ALA A 99 -8.58 -8.42 1.66
C ALA A 99 -9.31 -8.10 0.36
N PHE A 100 -10.29 -8.92 -0.02
CA PHE A 100 -11.05 -8.69 -1.24
C PHE A 100 -11.92 -7.42 -1.16
N GLU A 101 -12.66 -7.22 -0.07
CA GLU A 101 -13.45 -5.99 0.15
C GLU A 101 -12.57 -4.73 0.20
N MET A 102 -11.36 -4.82 0.75
CA MET A 102 -10.39 -3.74 0.71
C MET A 102 -10.04 -3.39 -0.74
N ILE A 103 -9.74 -4.40 -1.57
CA ILE A 103 -9.44 -4.20 -2.99
C ILE A 103 -10.64 -3.57 -3.69
N GLU A 104 -11.86 -4.09 -3.51
CA GLU A 104 -13.07 -3.51 -4.09
C GLU A 104 -13.24 -2.02 -3.75
N ASN A 105 -12.96 -1.65 -2.49
CA ASN A 105 -13.11 -0.28 -2.00
C ASN A 105 -11.96 0.66 -2.42
N MET A 106 -10.84 0.14 -2.90
CA MET A 106 -9.75 0.95 -3.44
C MET A 106 -9.73 1.04 -4.96
N MET A 107 -10.46 0.14 -5.67
CA MET A 107 -10.53 0.14 -7.13
C MET A 107 -11.36 1.29 -7.67
N ASP A 108 -10.95 1.79 -8.83
CA ASP A 108 -11.78 2.61 -9.72
C ASP A 108 -11.48 2.25 -11.18
N ASP A 109 -12.26 2.82 -12.08
CA ASP A 109 -12.21 2.49 -13.52
C ASP A 109 -10.92 2.94 -14.23
N SER A 110 -10.03 3.66 -13.54
CA SER A 110 -8.76 4.14 -14.10
C SER A 110 -7.59 3.20 -13.87
N LEU A 111 -7.75 2.20 -12.99
CA LEU A 111 -6.69 1.27 -12.62
C LEU A 111 -6.61 0.11 -13.62
N GLU A 112 -5.41 -0.13 -14.13
CA GLU A 112 -5.10 -1.17 -15.12
C GLU A 112 -4.26 -2.32 -14.53
N LEU A 113 -3.56 -2.08 -13.42
CA LEU A 113 -2.69 -3.06 -12.75
C LEU A 113 -3.03 -3.15 -11.26
N ILE A 114 -3.16 -4.37 -10.76
CA ILE A 114 -3.28 -4.69 -9.32
C ILE A 114 -2.11 -5.57 -8.94
N SER A 115 -1.23 -5.09 -8.06
CA SER A 115 -0.13 -5.89 -7.52
C SER A 115 -0.43 -6.30 -6.08
N ILE A 116 -0.41 -7.61 -5.80
CA ILE A 116 -0.69 -8.20 -4.49
C ILE A 116 0.62 -8.78 -3.94
N TYR A 117 1.07 -8.27 -2.80
CA TYR A 117 2.24 -8.76 -2.07
C TYR A 117 1.79 -9.48 -0.81
N TYR A 118 1.95 -10.80 -0.73
CA TYR A 118 1.56 -11.57 0.46
C TYR A 118 2.71 -11.69 1.46
N GLY A 119 2.36 -11.60 2.74
CA GLY A 119 3.29 -11.62 3.86
C GLY A 119 3.74 -13.02 4.26
N SER A 120 4.68 -13.09 5.23
CA SER A 120 5.23 -14.33 5.76
C SER A 120 4.19 -15.24 6.43
N ASP A 121 3.08 -14.68 6.89
CA ASP A 121 2.03 -15.40 7.60
C ASP A 121 0.88 -15.86 6.69
N VAL A 122 1.03 -15.72 5.37
CA VAL A 122 0.09 -16.19 4.35
C VAL A 122 0.77 -17.26 3.51
N ASP A 123 0.11 -18.41 3.37
CA ASP A 123 0.60 -19.44 2.45
C ASP A 123 0.28 -19.10 0.99
N GLU A 124 1.10 -19.60 0.09
CA GLU A 124 1.01 -19.30 -1.34
C GLU A 124 -0.34 -19.72 -1.95
N GLN A 125 -0.91 -20.83 -1.51
CA GLN A 125 -2.19 -21.32 -2.03
C GLN A 125 -3.33 -20.37 -1.69
N THR A 126 -3.37 -19.87 -0.45
CA THR A 126 -4.32 -18.86 0.01
C THR A 126 -4.15 -17.56 -0.79
N ALA A 127 -2.90 -17.12 -1.00
CA ALA A 127 -2.61 -15.92 -1.78
C ALA A 127 -3.03 -16.07 -3.26
N GLN A 128 -2.82 -17.24 -3.87
CA GLN A 128 -3.27 -17.53 -5.22
C GLN A 128 -4.80 -17.51 -5.34
N ALA A 129 -5.52 -18.04 -4.35
CA ALA A 129 -6.98 -18.01 -4.34
C ALA A 129 -7.52 -16.57 -4.30
N LEU A 130 -6.90 -15.68 -3.53
CA LEU A 130 -7.24 -14.25 -3.53
C LEU A 130 -6.96 -13.63 -4.90
N ARG A 131 -5.78 -13.86 -5.50
CA ARG A 131 -5.42 -13.37 -6.82
C ARG A 131 -6.46 -13.81 -7.87
N ASP A 132 -6.80 -15.09 -7.92
CA ASP A 132 -7.76 -15.65 -8.88
C ASP A 132 -9.14 -15.02 -8.74
N LYS A 133 -9.57 -14.74 -7.49
CA LYS A 133 -10.82 -14.06 -7.19
C LYS A 133 -10.81 -12.61 -7.69
N VAL A 134 -9.70 -11.90 -7.49
CA VAL A 134 -9.53 -10.52 -7.95
C VAL A 134 -9.51 -10.46 -9.48
N GLU A 135 -8.75 -11.35 -10.15
CA GLU A 135 -8.68 -11.44 -11.60
C GLU A 135 -10.04 -11.73 -12.23
N ALA A 136 -10.85 -12.59 -11.59
CA ALA A 136 -12.21 -12.87 -12.05
C ALA A 136 -13.16 -11.67 -11.90
N ALA A 137 -12.97 -10.85 -10.86
CA ALA A 137 -13.78 -9.65 -10.60
C ALA A 137 -13.39 -8.46 -11.48
N TYR A 138 -12.10 -8.36 -11.84
CA TYR A 138 -11.53 -7.25 -12.62
C TYR A 138 -10.82 -7.75 -13.90
N PRO A 139 -11.56 -8.30 -14.87
CA PRO A 139 -10.96 -8.94 -16.06
C PRO A 139 -10.27 -7.94 -17.01
N SER A 140 -10.41 -6.65 -16.79
CA SER A 140 -9.72 -5.58 -17.54
C SER A 140 -8.39 -5.16 -16.90
N CYS A 141 -8.11 -5.63 -15.68
CA CYS A 141 -6.87 -5.32 -14.97
C CYS A 141 -5.91 -6.51 -15.05
N ASP A 142 -4.64 -6.21 -15.18
CA ASP A 142 -3.61 -7.20 -14.93
C ASP A 142 -3.46 -7.41 -13.42
N VAL A 143 -3.42 -8.66 -12.96
CA VAL A 143 -3.29 -8.98 -11.54
C VAL A 143 -2.01 -9.75 -11.28
N GLU A 144 -1.07 -9.14 -10.58
CA GLU A 144 0.20 -9.74 -10.20
C GLU A 144 0.20 -10.21 -8.75
N LEU A 145 0.79 -11.37 -8.48
CA LEU A 145 0.99 -11.90 -7.14
C LEU A 145 2.49 -12.10 -6.89
N GLN A 146 2.98 -11.52 -5.80
CA GLN A 146 4.38 -11.58 -5.41
C GLN A 146 4.52 -11.96 -3.93
N TYR A 147 5.52 -12.76 -3.59
CA TYR A 147 5.89 -12.99 -2.19
C TYR A 147 6.65 -11.76 -1.65
N GLY A 148 6.00 -11.00 -0.79
CA GLY A 148 6.59 -9.84 -0.13
C GLY A 148 7.38 -10.20 1.13
N GLY A 149 6.97 -11.27 1.83
CA GLY A 149 7.63 -11.76 3.05
C GLY A 149 7.56 -10.80 4.24
N GLN A 150 6.74 -9.74 4.15
CA GLN A 150 6.57 -8.78 5.23
C GLN A 150 5.86 -9.42 6.42
N PRO A 151 6.29 -9.08 7.67
CA PRO A 151 5.55 -9.46 8.88
C PRO A 151 4.39 -8.52 9.14
N ILE A 152 3.42 -8.92 9.97
CA ILE A 152 2.30 -8.10 10.48
C ILE A 152 1.23 -7.81 9.42
N TYR A 153 1.63 -7.48 8.20
CA TYR A 153 0.72 -7.24 7.09
C TYR A 153 0.57 -8.51 6.26
N TYR A 154 -0.63 -9.09 6.28
CA TYR A 154 -0.95 -10.28 5.50
C TYR A 154 -0.89 -10.01 4.02
N TYR A 155 -1.42 -8.87 3.60
CA TYR A 155 -1.33 -8.39 2.22
C TYR A 155 -0.96 -6.90 2.19
N ILE A 156 -0.14 -6.54 1.21
CA ILE A 156 0.05 -5.18 0.74
C ILE A 156 -0.39 -5.19 -0.71
N VAL A 157 -1.23 -4.23 -1.10
CA VAL A 157 -1.80 -4.15 -2.45
C VAL A 157 -1.55 -2.77 -3.01
N SER A 158 -1.19 -2.70 -4.29
CA SER A 158 -1.22 -1.45 -5.06
C SER A 158 -2.16 -1.58 -6.26
N GLY A 159 -2.77 -0.45 -6.63
CA GLY A 159 -3.51 -0.25 -7.87
C GLY A 159 -2.91 0.91 -8.64
N GLU A 160 -2.63 0.71 -9.92
CA GLU A 160 -2.02 1.68 -10.84
C GLU A 160 -2.77 1.76 -12.17
#